data_741da844c56f5b06e341fed1eb3b6ce7
#
_entry.id   741da844c56f5b06e341fed1eb3b6ce7
#
_cell.length_a   1.000
_cell.length_b   1.000
_cell.length_c   1.000
_cell.angle_alpha   90.00
_cell.angle_beta   90.00
_cell.angle_gamma   90.00
#
_symmetry.space_group_name_H-M   'P 1'
#
loop_
_entity.id
_entity.type
_entity.pdbx_description
1 polymer ?
#
loop_
_entity_poly.entity_id
_entity_poly.type
_entity_poly.pdbx_seq_one_letter_code
_entity_poly.pdbx_strand_id
1 'polypeptide(L)'
;MAFSTQIISHPSPGVFEFLRQRVGSVGKKVFAEAEVPFTAVGLVQGKVVDMIAAADVAEKAANVKVFDLKGICPQHITMIGIFGDLADVKAGIAAIEQAEHLK
;
A
#
# COMPACT_ATOMS: atom_id res chain seq x y z
N MET A 1 10.86 -0.60 15.67
CA MET A 1 10.14 0.48 14.98
C MET A 1 8.66 0.15 14.91
N ALA A 2 7.81 1.14 15.12
CA ALA A 2 6.37 0.92 15.12
C ALA A 2 5.76 1.37 13.79
N PHE A 3 5.03 0.50 13.15
CA PHE A 3 4.18 0.85 12.03
C PHE A 3 2.88 0.06 12.13
N SER A 4 1.83 0.59 11.50
CA SER A 4 0.50 -0.02 11.53
C SER A 4 0.21 -0.64 10.18
N THR A 5 -0.39 -1.82 10.19
CA THR A 5 -0.75 -2.53 8.97
C THR A 5 -2.21 -2.99 9.01
N GLN A 6 -2.84 -3.00 7.85
CA GLN A 6 -4.16 -3.58 7.66
C GLN A 6 -4.23 -4.21 6.27
N ILE A 7 -4.93 -5.32 6.16
CA ILE A 7 -5.20 -5.94 4.86
C ILE A 7 -6.71 -5.97 4.65
N ILE A 8 -7.16 -5.46 3.52
CA ILE A 8 -8.56 -5.44 3.15
C ILE A 8 -8.74 -6.31 1.92
N SER A 9 -9.48 -7.39 2.06
CA SER A 9 -9.82 -8.28 0.96
C SER A 9 -11.13 -7.80 0.32
N HIS A 10 -11.13 -7.64 -0.99
CA HIS A 10 -12.30 -7.22 -1.75
C HIS A 10 -12.90 -5.92 -1.20
N PRO A 11 -12.16 -4.78 -1.27
CA PRO A 11 -12.67 -3.51 -0.76
C PRO A 11 -14.04 -3.19 -1.34
N SER A 12 -14.93 -2.63 -0.51
CA SER A 12 -16.23 -2.18 -1.00
C SER A 12 -16.04 -1.06 -2.03
N PRO A 13 -17.05 -0.82 -2.90
CA PRO A 13 -16.93 0.26 -3.89
C PRO A 13 -16.61 1.62 -3.27
N GLY A 14 -17.19 1.93 -2.10
CA GLY A 14 -16.91 3.19 -1.41
C GLY A 14 -15.48 3.27 -0.90
N VAL A 15 -14.95 2.19 -0.36
CA VAL A 15 -13.57 2.13 0.11
C VAL A 15 -12.61 2.23 -1.08
N PHE A 16 -12.90 1.53 -2.17
CA PHE A 16 -12.07 1.58 -3.38
C PHE A 16 -11.99 3.01 -3.91
N GLU A 17 -13.11 3.72 -3.97
CA GLU A 17 -13.15 5.12 -4.41
C GLU A 17 -12.36 6.02 -3.46
N PHE A 18 -12.50 5.78 -2.16
CA PHE A 18 -11.74 6.51 -1.14
C PHE A 18 -10.23 6.37 -1.37
N LEU A 19 -9.77 5.14 -1.66
CA LEU A 19 -8.36 4.89 -1.94
C LEU A 19 -7.93 5.53 -3.25
N ARG A 20 -8.77 5.45 -4.28
CA ARG A 20 -8.48 6.03 -5.59
C ARG A 20 -8.20 7.53 -5.48
N GLN A 21 -8.92 8.22 -4.62
CA GLN A 21 -8.71 9.66 -4.45
C GLN A 21 -7.39 9.99 -3.77
N ARG A 22 -6.77 9.03 -3.08
CA ARG A 22 -5.55 9.26 -2.31
C ARG A 22 -4.26 8.90 -3.05
N VAL A 23 -4.35 8.18 -4.17
CA VAL A 23 -3.16 7.64 -4.84
C VAL A 23 -2.40 8.67 -5.71
N GLY A 24 -2.88 9.87 -5.84
CA GLY A 24 -2.22 10.86 -6.69
C GLY A 24 -2.47 10.62 -8.19
N SER A 25 -1.91 11.49 -9.04
CA SER A 25 -2.21 11.45 -10.48
C SER A 25 -1.70 10.18 -11.16
N VAL A 26 -0.51 9.72 -10.82
CA VAL A 26 0.05 8.50 -11.42
C VAL A 26 -0.75 7.29 -11.00
N GLY A 27 -1.10 7.20 -9.71
CA GLY A 27 -1.91 6.11 -9.21
C GLY A 27 -3.29 6.08 -9.82
N LYS A 28 -3.92 7.25 -10.00
CA LYS A 28 -5.22 7.35 -10.65
C LYS A 28 -5.18 6.82 -12.08
N LYS A 29 -4.10 7.12 -12.80
CA LYS A 29 -3.92 6.63 -14.16
C LYS A 29 -3.82 5.11 -14.17
N VAL A 30 -3.06 4.53 -13.29
CA VAL A 30 -2.92 3.07 -13.19
C VAL A 30 -4.26 2.42 -12.87
N PHE A 31 -5.03 2.99 -11.92
CA PHE A 31 -6.37 2.49 -11.61
C PHE A 31 -7.31 2.57 -12.81
N ALA A 32 -7.25 3.65 -13.57
CA ALA A 32 -8.12 3.83 -14.73
C ALA A 32 -7.79 2.84 -15.85
N GLU A 33 -6.53 2.47 -16.00
CA GLU A 33 -6.08 1.54 -17.04
C GLU A 33 -6.25 0.07 -16.65
N ALA A 34 -6.50 -0.21 -15.38
CA ALA A 34 -6.68 -1.58 -14.92
C ALA A 34 -8.03 -2.13 -15.43
N GLU A 35 -7.98 -3.25 -16.13
CA GLU A 35 -9.21 -3.90 -16.60
C GLU A 35 -10.03 -4.46 -15.45
N VAL A 36 -9.35 -4.95 -14.43
CA VAL A 36 -9.98 -5.53 -13.24
C VAL A 36 -9.44 -4.78 -12.04
N PRO A 37 -10.31 -4.26 -11.17
CA PRO A 37 -9.86 -3.63 -9.94
C PRO A 37 -9.04 -4.62 -9.11
N PHE A 38 -8.09 -4.12 -8.36
CA PHE A 38 -7.31 -4.94 -7.46
C PHE A 38 -8.23 -5.65 -6.48
N THR A 39 -7.96 -6.92 -6.19
CA THR A 39 -8.81 -7.72 -5.33
C THR A 39 -8.53 -7.51 -3.86
N ALA A 40 -7.36 -6.95 -3.52
CA ALA A 40 -6.98 -6.69 -2.14
C ALA A 40 -6.08 -5.48 -2.05
N VAL A 41 -6.01 -4.90 -0.85
CA VAL A 41 -5.10 -3.81 -0.56
C VAL A 41 -4.50 -4.02 0.83
N GLY A 42 -3.19 -3.79 0.93
CA GLY A 42 -2.48 -3.72 2.19
C GLY A 42 -2.18 -2.27 2.50
N LEU A 43 -2.51 -1.83 3.70
CA LEU A 43 -2.25 -0.47 4.14
C LEU A 43 -1.16 -0.50 5.19
N VAL A 44 -0.11 0.31 5.00
CA VAL A 44 1.00 0.40 5.94
C VAL A 44 1.26 1.87 6.23
N GLN A 45 1.31 2.21 7.50
CA GLN A 45 1.51 3.60 7.95
C GLN A 45 2.67 3.65 8.92
N GLY A 46 3.54 4.64 8.74
CA GLY A 46 4.68 4.85 9.62
C GLY A 46 5.49 6.06 9.19
N LYS A 47 6.72 6.17 9.68
CA LYS A 47 7.62 7.26 9.30
C LYS A 47 7.91 7.21 7.81
N VAL A 48 8.01 8.38 7.18
CA VAL A 48 8.22 8.48 5.73
C VAL A 48 9.43 7.67 5.27
N VAL A 49 10.55 7.77 5.97
CA VAL A 49 11.76 7.05 5.60
C VAL A 49 11.55 5.54 5.65
N ASP A 50 10.80 5.07 6.62
CA ASP A 50 10.51 3.65 6.77
C ASP A 50 9.53 3.15 5.70
N MET A 51 8.58 4.01 5.31
CA MET A 51 7.59 3.64 4.31
C MET A 51 8.20 3.58 2.91
N ILE A 52 9.19 4.42 2.61
CA ILE A 52 9.93 4.30 1.35
C ILE A 52 10.65 2.95 1.28
N ALA A 53 11.31 2.55 2.36
CA ALA A 53 11.97 1.26 2.43
C ALA A 53 10.96 0.10 2.36
N ALA A 54 9.81 0.25 3.02
CA ALA A 54 8.77 -0.77 3.00
C ALA A 54 8.21 -0.96 1.59
N ALA A 55 8.03 0.12 0.84
CA ALA A 55 7.57 0.04 -0.55
C ALA A 55 8.52 -0.79 -1.40
N ASP A 56 9.82 -0.57 -1.24
CA ASP A 56 10.84 -1.33 -1.96
C ASP A 56 10.79 -2.82 -1.59
N VAL A 57 10.68 -3.10 -0.29
CA VAL A 57 10.59 -4.49 0.20
C VAL A 57 9.38 -5.20 -0.40
N ALA A 58 8.22 -4.55 -0.39
CA ALA A 58 6.99 -5.16 -0.90
C ALA A 58 7.08 -5.43 -2.41
N GLU A 59 7.59 -4.48 -3.17
CA GLU A 59 7.70 -4.65 -4.63
C GLU A 59 8.67 -5.75 -5.02
N LYS A 60 9.71 -5.97 -4.24
CA LYS A 60 10.68 -7.03 -4.49
C LYS A 60 10.17 -8.38 -4.06
N ALA A 61 9.25 -8.44 -3.10
CA ALA A 61 8.78 -9.69 -2.52
C ALA A 61 7.56 -10.28 -3.23
N ALA A 62 6.76 -9.46 -3.90
CA ALA A 62 5.49 -9.91 -4.46
C ALA A 62 5.12 -9.09 -5.69
N ASN A 63 4.15 -9.59 -6.45
CA ASN A 63 3.65 -8.90 -7.64
C ASN A 63 2.56 -7.91 -7.21
N VAL A 64 2.98 -6.78 -6.68
CA VAL A 64 2.08 -5.74 -6.17
C VAL A 64 2.42 -4.38 -6.78
N LYS A 65 1.43 -3.48 -6.76
CA LYS A 65 1.63 -2.06 -7.06
C LYS A 65 1.59 -1.30 -5.76
N VAL A 66 2.55 -0.42 -5.55
CA VAL A 66 2.64 0.35 -4.31
C VAL A 66 2.48 1.83 -4.62
N PHE A 67 1.59 2.49 -3.89
CA PHE A 67 1.35 3.93 -4.04
C PHE A 67 1.40 4.61 -2.68
N ASP A 68 1.92 5.84 -2.68
CA ASP A 68 1.82 6.72 -1.53
C ASP A 68 0.36 7.18 -1.42
N LEU A 69 -0.27 6.94 -0.28
CA LEU A 69 -1.65 7.35 -0.04
C LEU A 69 -1.65 8.67 0.71
N LYS A 70 -1.90 9.74 -0.03
CA LYS A 70 -1.83 11.09 0.50
C LYS A 70 -3.03 11.40 1.38
N GLY A 71 -2.79 12.19 2.41
CA GLY A 71 -3.82 12.62 3.34
C GLY A 71 -3.32 13.77 4.20
N ILE A 72 -4.18 14.23 5.11
CA ILE A 72 -3.81 15.27 6.06
C ILE A 72 -3.12 14.60 7.23
N CYS A 73 -1.81 14.42 7.11
CA CYS A 73 -1.02 13.75 8.13
C CYS A 73 0.14 14.65 8.57
N PRO A 74 0.73 14.38 9.75
CA PRO A 74 1.99 15.01 10.10
C PRO A 74 3.02 14.76 9.01
N GLN A 75 3.90 15.73 8.78
CA GLN A 75 4.85 15.66 7.66
C GLN A 75 5.81 14.50 7.71
N HIS A 76 6.04 13.92 8.89
CA HIS A 76 6.99 12.83 9.08
C HIS A 76 6.34 11.44 9.04
N ILE A 77 5.02 11.37 8.87
CA ILE A 77 4.26 10.11 8.81
C ILE A 77 3.51 10.05 7.49
N THR A 78 3.56 8.89 6.84
CA THR A 78 2.78 8.66 5.64
C THR A 78 2.21 7.24 5.64
N MET A 79 1.31 6.99 4.70
CA MET A 79 0.72 5.68 4.49
C MET A 79 0.96 5.27 3.06
N ILE A 80 1.31 4.00 2.85
CA ILE A 80 1.40 3.42 1.52
C ILE A 80 0.30 2.38 1.35
N GLY A 81 -0.16 2.23 0.12
CA GLY A 81 -1.09 1.17 -0.25
C GLY A 81 -0.40 0.17 -1.16
N ILE A 82 -0.57 -1.10 -0.85
CA ILE A 82 -0.02 -2.23 -1.61
C ILE A 82 -1.20 -2.93 -2.26
N PHE A 83 -1.28 -2.87 -3.58
CA PHE A 83 -2.44 -3.33 -4.33
C PHE A 83 -2.11 -4.54 -5.17
N GLY A 84 -2.97 -5.53 -5.16
CA GLY A 84 -2.81 -6.74 -5.94
C GLY A 84 -3.82 -7.80 -5.52
N ASP A 85 -3.52 -9.05 -5.83
CA ASP A 85 -4.30 -10.18 -5.33
C ASP A 85 -4.01 -10.39 -3.86
N LEU A 86 -4.97 -11.01 -3.16
CA LEU A 86 -4.84 -11.21 -1.72
C LEU A 86 -3.54 -11.94 -1.35
N ALA A 87 -3.18 -12.98 -2.10
CA ALA A 87 -1.96 -13.74 -1.82
C ALA A 87 -0.70 -12.86 -1.95
N ASP A 88 -0.65 -12.02 -2.99
CA ASP A 88 0.48 -11.12 -3.21
C ASP A 88 0.54 -10.03 -2.15
N VAL A 89 -0.61 -9.48 -1.78
CA VAL A 89 -0.68 -8.45 -0.73
C VAL A 89 -0.21 -9.02 0.60
N LYS A 90 -0.66 -10.23 0.95
CA LYS A 90 -0.20 -10.90 2.18
C LYS A 90 1.31 -11.13 2.16
N ALA A 91 1.85 -11.58 1.03
CA ALA A 91 3.29 -11.81 0.90
C ALA A 91 4.07 -10.50 1.05
N GLY A 92 3.59 -9.42 0.45
CA GLY A 92 4.23 -8.12 0.57
C GLY A 92 4.24 -7.59 1.99
N ILE A 93 3.10 -7.68 2.68
CA ILE A 93 2.99 -7.25 4.08
C ILE A 93 3.88 -8.11 4.97
N ALA A 94 3.89 -9.43 4.78
CA ALA A 94 4.74 -10.32 5.58
C ALA A 94 6.22 -9.98 5.40
N ALA A 95 6.64 -9.68 4.17
CA ALA A 95 8.02 -9.29 3.89
C ALA A 95 8.39 -8.00 4.62
N ILE A 96 7.49 -7.01 4.64
CA ILE A 96 7.72 -5.76 5.38
C ILE A 96 7.88 -6.04 6.86
N GLU A 97 6.99 -6.85 7.43
CA GLU A 97 7.02 -7.17 8.86
C GLU A 97 8.29 -7.93 9.27
N GLN A 98 8.87 -8.70 8.36
CA GLN A 98 10.06 -9.49 8.61
C GLN A 98 11.36 -8.77 8.27
N ALA A 99 11.29 -7.61 7.63
CA ALA A 99 12.49 -6.89 7.21
C ALA A 99 13.23 -6.31 8.43
N GLU A 100 14.47 -6.73 8.61
CA GLU A 100 15.26 -6.34 9.80
C GLU A 100 15.47 -4.83 9.89
N HIS A 101 15.72 -4.18 8.75
CA HIS A 101 15.99 -2.74 8.75
C HIS A 101 14.75 -1.89 9.02
N LEU A 102 13.57 -2.51 9.12
CA LEU A 102 12.33 -1.82 9.46
C LEU A 102 11.87 -2.08 10.89
N LYS A 103 12.60 -2.89 11.63
CA LYS A 103 12.24 -3.21 13.02
C LYS A 103 12.80 -2.21 14.02
#